data_d5e3404d95155f44d2856ab5bb626244
#
_entry.id   d5e3404d95155f44d2856ab5bb626244
#
_cell.length_a   1.000
_cell.length_b   1.000
_cell.length_c   1.000
_cell.angle_alpha   90.00
_cell.angle_beta   90.00
_cell.angle_gamma   90.00
#
_symmetry.space_group_name_H-M   'P 1'
#
loop_
_entity.id
_entity.type
_entity.pdbx_description
1 polymer ?
#
loop_
_entity_poly.entity_id
_entity_poly.type
_entity_poly.pdbx_seq_one_letter_code
_entity_poly.pdbx_strand_id
1 'polypeptide(L)'
;MENRNNISDELLAAYLDGNTSEAETLEILNAIKDDPSLKEVLDIALDLEEEESATYNVLPMMKLAAESGNNICSVLCEAFILHRREVPFEETELLSIAQKNNWLKPEGSPLHSIGQLLAHNDLMVTRNYDATINDISAALALDNDVIVVVDKEKLYQLEDNEDAPNHAVVVRGVQDESVSLFDPTLEDTDVKVPLSSFLDAWKESHNYMVRVLQSIEDYEPRPINLDDISLTDDLWELREAIAENAHDVWATARKEEGWTFGPERDDSNKKHPDLVPYSSLPDSEKEYDRLMALDTIKLVKKLGFEIVKSFK
;
A
#
# COMPACT_ATOMS: atom_id res chain seq x y z
N MET A 1 -11.97 -15.87 56.31
CA MET A 1 -11.14 -16.84 55.54
C MET A 1 -11.38 -16.51 54.09
N GLU A 2 -10.47 -15.69 53.56
CA GLU A 2 -10.53 -15.19 52.18
C GLU A 2 -10.20 -16.35 51.23
N ASN A 3 -11.20 -16.69 50.43
CA ASN A 3 -11.01 -17.58 49.28
C ASN A 3 -10.37 -16.71 48.16
N ARG A 4 -9.04 -16.59 48.15
CA ARG A 4 -8.34 -16.07 46.99
C ARG A 4 -8.47 -17.14 45.90
N ASN A 5 -9.29 -16.89 44.90
CA ASN A 5 -9.24 -17.64 43.63
C ASN A 5 -7.84 -17.36 43.03
N ASN A 6 -6.94 -18.29 43.35
CA ASN A 6 -5.55 -18.21 42.90
C ASN A 6 -5.51 -18.82 41.50
N ILE A 7 -5.75 -18.03 40.47
CA ILE A 7 -5.48 -18.42 39.08
C ILE A 7 -3.99 -18.69 38.99
N SER A 8 -3.59 -19.83 38.45
CA SER A 8 -2.17 -20.14 38.29
C SER A 8 -1.57 -19.40 37.10
N ASP A 9 -0.26 -19.11 37.19
CA ASP A 9 0.46 -18.45 36.10
C ASP A 9 0.40 -19.28 34.82
N GLU A 10 0.38 -20.61 34.91
CA GLU A 10 0.24 -21.52 33.77
C GLU A 10 -1.14 -21.40 33.09
N LEU A 11 -2.20 -21.16 33.86
CA LEU A 11 -3.54 -21.02 33.34
C LEU A 11 -3.72 -19.64 32.69
N LEU A 12 -3.09 -18.59 33.22
CA LEU A 12 -3.04 -17.27 32.59
C LEU A 12 -2.26 -17.31 31.28
N ALA A 13 -1.11 -17.98 31.25
CA ALA A 13 -0.34 -18.17 30.01
C ALA A 13 -1.14 -18.94 28.95
N ALA A 14 -1.81 -20.02 29.32
CA ALA A 14 -2.66 -20.79 28.41
C ALA A 14 -3.85 -19.97 27.86
N TYR A 15 -4.35 -19.00 28.63
CA TYR A 15 -5.40 -18.08 28.19
C TYR A 15 -4.87 -17.08 27.15
N LEU A 16 -3.71 -16.51 27.38
CA LEU A 16 -3.02 -15.61 26.43
C LEU A 16 -2.75 -16.34 25.11
N ASP A 17 -2.25 -17.57 25.17
CA ASP A 17 -1.98 -18.44 24.00
C ASP A 17 -3.27 -18.95 23.29
N GLY A 18 -4.47 -18.60 23.77
CA GLY A 18 -5.74 -19.10 23.21
C GLY A 18 -5.97 -20.61 23.42
N ASN A 19 -5.23 -21.26 24.31
CA ASN A 19 -5.22 -22.71 24.55
C ASN A 19 -6.05 -23.12 25.76
N THR A 20 -7.01 -22.32 26.23
CA THR A 20 -7.92 -22.65 27.33
C THR A 20 -9.22 -23.26 26.83
N SER A 21 -9.79 -24.19 27.63
CA SER A 21 -11.17 -24.65 27.45
C SER A 21 -12.19 -23.59 27.84
N GLU A 22 -13.46 -23.72 27.38
CA GLU A 22 -14.55 -22.84 27.77
C GLU A 22 -14.73 -22.68 29.29
N ALA A 23 -14.50 -23.75 30.05
CA ALA A 23 -14.61 -23.76 31.51
C ALA A 23 -13.48 -22.98 32.18
N GLU A 24 -12.24 -23.14 31.71
CA GLU A 24 -11.04 -22.41 32.17
C GLU A 24 -11.13 -20.92 31.80
N THR A 25 -11.58 -20.61 30.57
CA THR A 25 -11.84 -19.22 30.13
C THR A 25 -12.85 -18.53 31.06
N LEU A 26 -13.93 -19.22 31.41
CA LEU A 26 -14.96 -18.69 32.31
C LEU A 26 -14.43 -18.47 33.74
N GLU A 27 -13.54 -19.35 34.20
CA GLU A 27 -12.87 -19.21 35.49
C GLU A 27 -12.00 -17.95 35.55
N ILE A 28 -11.20 -17.70 34.50
CA ILE A 28 -10.37 -16.51 34.40
C ILE A 28 -11.21 -15.24 34.32
N LEU A 29 -12.27 -15.21 33.49
CA LEU A 29 -13.15 -14.04 33.36
C LEU A 29 -13.87 -13.71 34.67
N ASN A 30 -14.24 -14.71 35.47
CA ASN A 30 -14.81 -14.49 36.80
C ASN A 30 -13.76 -13.96 37.78
N ALA A 31 -12.53 -14.48 37.75
CA ALA A 31 -11.44 -13.99 38.59
C ALA A 31 -11.08 -12.53 38.30
N ILE A 32 -11.03 -12.12 37.01
CA ILE A 32 -10.82 -10.73 36.58
C ILE A 32 -11.94 -9.80 37.11
N LYS A 33 -13.17 -10.30 37.14
CA LYS A 33 -14.30 -9.53 37.68
C LYS A 33 -14.18 -9.30 39.15
N ASP A 34 -13.64 -10.26 39.91
CA ASP A 34 -13.48 -10.20 41.35
C ASP A 34 -12.19 -9.49 41.78
N ASP A 35 -11.14 -9.52 40.91
CA ASP A 35 -9.86 -8.84 41.11
C ASP A 35 -9.42 -8.06 39.84
N PRO A 36 -9.73 -6.75 39.75
CA PRO A 36 -9.35 -5.94 38.61
C PRO A 36 -7.83 -5.82 38.35
N SER A 37 -6.98 -6.15 39.33
CA SER A 37 -5.52 -6.14 39.13
C SER A 37 -5.06 -7.25 38.21
N LEU A 38 -5.79 -8.37 38.13
CA LEU A 38 -5.55 -9.44 37.16
C LEU A 38 -5.77 -8.98 35.72
N LYS A 39 -6.73 -8.09 35.50
CA LYS A 39 -6.96 -7.48 34.18
C LYS A 39 -5.76 -6.62 33.76
N GLU A 40 -5.25 -5.80 34.68
CA GLU A 40 -4.08 -4.93 34.42
C GLU A 40 -2.83 -5.78 34.06
N VAL A 41 -2.64 -6.92 34.72
CA VAL A 41 -1.55 -7.87 34.40
C VAL A 41 -1.75 -8.51 33.02
N LEU A 42 -2.95 -8.91 32.67
CA LEU A 42 -3.25 -9.47 31.33
C LEU A 42 -3.14 -8.42 30.24
N ASP A 43 -3.62 -7.19 30.47
CA ASP A 43 -3.48 -6.09 29.52
C ASP A 43 -1.98 -5.78 29.27
N ILE A 44 -1.15 -5.74 30.33
CA ILE A 44 0.32 -5.56 30.21
C ILE A 44 0.96 -6.76 29.48
N ALA A 45 0.54 -7.99 29.76
CA ALA A 45 1.10 -9.16 29.09
C ALA A 45 0.73 -9.21 27.60
N LEU A 46 -0.53 -8.86 27.25
CA LEU A 46 -0.97 -8.71 25.86
C LEU A 46 -0.22 -7.59 25.13
N ASP A 47 -0.02 -6.46 25.79
CA ASP A 47 0.77 -5.34 25.23
C ASP A 47 2.23 -5.77 24.99
N LEU A 48 2.84 -6.58 25.91
CA LEU A 48 4.20 -7.12 25.76
C LEU A 48 4.29 -8.18 24.65
N GLU A 49 3.27 -9.05 24.48
CA GLU A 49 3.22 -10.01 23.38
C GLU A 49 2.98 -9.33 22.02
N GLU A 50 2.16 -8.28 21.97
CA GLU A 50 2.03 -7.43 20.78
C GLU A 50 3.34 -6.70 20.46
N GLU A 51 4.08 -6.22 21.47
CA GLU A 51 5.40 -5.60 21.28
C GLU A 51 6.47 -6.62 20.82
N GLU A 52 6.51 -7.83 21.38
CA GLU A 52 7.48 -8.89 20.98
C GLU A 52 7.16 -9.46 19.58
N SER A 53 5.89 -9.61 19.21
CA SER A 53 5.49 -10.05 17.88
C SER A 53 5.65 -8.96 16.81
N ALA A 54 5.72 -7.69 17.21
CA ALA A 54 5.76 -6.53 16.34
C ALA A 54 7.17 -6.03 15.99
N THR A 55 8.22 -6.50 16.66
CA THR A 55 9.59 -6.06 16.40
C THR A 55 10.30 -6.96 15.39
N TYR A 56 10.01 -6.76 14.10
CA TYR A 56 10.85 -7.31 13.05
C TYR A 56 12.24 -6.67 13.12
N ASN A 57 13.27 -7.52 13.31
CA ASN A 57 14.65 -7.04 13.33
C ASN A 57 15.15 -6.75 11.91
N VAL A 58 15.08 -5.50 11.50
CA VAL A 58 15.53 -5.03 10.18
C VAL A 58 17.06 -4.91 10.05
N LEU A 59 17.84 -5.08 11.14
CA LEU A 59 19.28 -4.90 11.14
C LEU A 59 20.04 -5.78 10.12
N PRO A 60 19.68 -7.04 9.88
CA PRO A 60 20.34 -7.84 8.84
C PRO A 60 20.19 -7.22 7.45
N MET A 61 18.99 -6.79 7.07
CA MET A 61 18.73 -6.14 5.78
C MET A 61 19.41 -4.77 5.69
N MET A 62 19.44 -3.99 6.77
CA MET A 62 20.17 -2.71 6.80
C MET A 62 21.66 -2.89 6.55
N LYS A 63 22.28 -3.95 7.06
CA LYS A 63 23.68 -4.28 6.76
C LYS A 63 23.89 -4.58 5.28
N LEU A 64 23.01 -5.40 4.69
CA LEU A 64 23.04 -5.69 3.26
C LEU A 64 22.86 -4.41 2.42
N ALA A 65 22.02 -3.49 2.84
CA ALA A 65 21.81 -2.20 2.19
C ALA A 65 23.05 -1.32 2.22
N ALA A 66 23.70 -1.21 3.39
CA ALA A 66 24.95 -0.45 3.55
C ALA A 66 26.04 -0.97 2.63
N GLU A 67 26.11 -2.29 2.42
CA GLU A 67 27.05 -2.93 1.50
C GLU A 67 26.69 -2.68 0.03
N SER A 68 25.40 -2.58 -0.30
CA SER A 68 24.92 -2.36 -1.68
C SER A 68 24.87 -0.88 -2.10
N GLY A 69 24.92 0.04 -1.13
CA GLY A 69 24.83 1.50 -1.37
C GLY A 69 23.45 1.97 -1.85
N ASN A 70 22.41 1.15 -1.68
CA ASN A 70 21.04 1.47 -2.11
C ASN A 70 20.20 2.03 -0.93
N ASN A 71 19.26 2.93 -1.26
CA ASN A 71 18.22 3.35 -0.32
C ASN A 71 17.09 2.31 -0.33
N ILE A 72 16.99 1.51 0.74
CA ILE A 72 16.07 0.36 0.81
C ILE A 72 14.89 0.54 1.78
N CYS A 73 14.58 1.76 2.23
CA CYS A 73 13.52 2.00 3.20
C CYS A 73 12.18 1.34 2.82
N SER A 74 11.80 1.39 1.54
CA SER A 74 10.58 0.75 1.04
C SER A 74 10.63 -0.78 1.15
N VAL A 75 11.79 -1.40 0.82
CA VAL A 75 11.96 -2.85 0.93
C VAL A 75 11.88 -3.30 2.39
N LEU A 76 12.44 -2.50 3.31
CA LEU A 76 12.35 -2.76 4.75
C LEU A 76 10.91 -2.64 5.27
N CYS A 77 10.14 -1.65 4.80
CA CYS A 77 8.71 -1.55 5.11
C CYS A 77 7.93 -2.76 4.60
N GLU A 78 8.22 -3.22 3.38
CA GLU A 78 7.56 -4.38 2.79
C GLU A 78 7.95 -5.67 3.54
N ALA A 79 9.21 -5.84 3.92
CA ALA A 79 9.69 -6.95 4.73
C ALA A 79 9.04 -6.98 6.12
N PHE A 80 8.88 -5.82 6.77
CA PHE A 80 8.16 -5.69 8.03
C PHE A 80 6.72 -6.18 7.91
N ILE A 81 6.00 -5.79 6.84
CA ILE A 81 4.62 -6.24 6.60
C ILE A 81 4.56 -7.74 6.31
N LEU A 82 5.49 -8.29 5.51
CA LEU A 82 5.56 -9.74 5.27
C LEU A 82 5.75 -10.50 6.60
N HIS A 83 6.65 -10.02 7.46
CA HIS A 83 6.85 -10.62 8.78
C HIS A 83 5.57 -10.54 9.64
N ARG A 84 4.95 -9.36 9.72
CA ARG A 84 3.69 -9.16 10.47
C ARG A 84 2.55 -10.04 9.97
N ARG A 85 2.55 -10.36 8.67
CA ARG A 85 1.56 -11.24 8.02
C ARG A 85 1.96 -12.71 8.07
N GLU A 86 3.04 -13.04 8.77
CA GLU A 86 3.59 -14.40 8.87
C GLU A 86 3.89 -15.04 7.50
N VAL A 87 4.19 -14.21 6.49
CA VAL A 87 4.61 -14.68 5.16
C VAL A 87 6.10 -14.95 5.18
N PRO A 88 6.54 -16.19 4.95
CA PRO A 88 7.96 -16.54 5.00
C PRO A 88 8.72 -15.91 3.83
N PHE A 89 9.91 -15.38 4.10
CA PHE A 89 10.81 -14.83 3.09
C PHE A 89 12.28 -14.93 3.54
N GLU A 90 13.18 -14.79 2.56
CA GLU A 90 14.63 -14.65 2.80
C GLU A 90 15.06 -13.23 2.39
N GLU A 91 15.73 -12.50 3.26
CA GLU A 91 16.07 -11.07 3.09
C GLU A 91 16.92 -10.82 1.85
N THR A 92 17.91 -11.68 1.58
CA THR A 92 18.76 -11.60 0.40
C THR A 92 18.00 -11.85 -0.90
N GLU A 93 16.97 -12.71 -0.84
CA GLU A 93 16.09 -13.00 -1.96
C GLU A 93 15.17 -11.81 -2.25
N LEU A 94 14.56 -11.18 -1.24
CA LEU A 94 13.74 -9.97 -1.41
C LEU A 94 14.52 -8.85 -2.11
N LEU A 95 15.75 -8.57 -1.67
CA LEU A 95 16.60 -7.56 -2.31
C LEU A 95 16.92 -7.93 -3.75
N SER A 96 17.28 -9.19 -4.01
CA SER A 96 17.58 -9.68 -5.35
C SER A 96 16.38 -9.57 -6.30
N ILE A 97 15.17 -9.92 -5.82
CA ILE A 97 13.92 -9.80 -6.58
C ILE A 97 13.62 -8.33 -6.89
N ALA A 98 13.72 -7.44 -5.90
CA ALA A 98 13.47 -6.02 -6.08
C ALA A 98 14.43 -5.39 -7.13
N GLN A 99 15.71 -5.70 -7.06
CA GLN A 99 16.72 -5.21 -8.01
C GLN A 99 16.51 -5.78 -9.42
N LYS A 100 16.30 -7.10 -9.54
CA LYS A 100 16.10 -7.79 -10.83
C LYS A 100 14.88 -7.27 -11.59
N ASN A 101 13.82 -6.90 -10.88
CA ASN A 101 12.59 -6.37 -11.46
C ASN A 101 12.59 -4.84 -11.60
N ASN A 102 13.68 -4.15 -11.28
CA ASN A 102 13.78 -2.69 -11.25
C ASN A 102 12.80 -2.01 -10.27
N TRP A 103 12.35 -2.72 -9.22
CA TRP A 103 11.54 -2.16 -8.14
C TRP A 103 12.39 -1.43 -7.10
N LEU A 104 13.68 -1.75 -7.06
CA LEU A 104 14.70 -1.03 -6.29
C LEU A 104 15.82 -0.56 -7.21
N LYS A 105 16.14 0.72 -7.14
CA LYS A 105 17.25 1.38 -7.83
C LYS A 105 18.26 1.92 -6.82
N PRO A 106 19.45 2.36 -7.24
CA PRO A 106 20.44 2.94 -6.33
C PRO A 106 19.90 4.11 -5.49
N GLU A 107 19.07 4.97 -6.10
CA GLU A 107 18.44 6.12 -5.48
C GLU A 107 17.20 5.78 -4.63
N GLY A 108 16.71 4.56 -4.69
CA GLY A 108 15.52 4.08 -3.98
C GLY A 108 14.48 3.46 -4.89
N SER A 109 13.31 3.15 -4.37
CA SER A 109 12.20 2.57 -5.13
C SER A 109 11.34 3.66 -5.79
N PRO A 110 11.03 3.53 -7.10
CA PRO A 110 9.99 4.36 -7.71
C PRO A 110 8.66 4.20 -6.96
N LEU A 111 7.87 5.28 -6.82
CA LEU A 111 6.63 5.27 -6.02
C LEU A 111 5.72 4.07 -6.35
N HIS A 112 5.40 3.86 -7.62
CA HIS A 112 4.52 2.77 -8.05
C HIS A 112 5.12 1.37 -7.92
N SER A 113 6.42 1.26 -7.59
CA SER A 113 7.09 -0.01 -7.31
C SER A 113 6.97 -0.42 -5.84
N ILE A 114 6.63 0.51 -4.94
CA ILE A 114 6.40 0.20 -3.54
C ILE A 114 5.16 -0.69 -3.42
N GLY A 115 5.28 -1.77 -2.64
CA GLY A 115 4.27 -2.82 -2.53
C GLY A 115 4.37 -3.92 -3.60
N GLN A 116 5.35 -3.89 -4.50
CA GLN A 116 5.53 -4.96 -5.51
C GLN A 116 6.07 -6.26 -4.89
N LEU A 117 6.91 -6.17 -3.86
CA LEU A 117 7.36 -7.35 -3.13
C LEU A 117 6.20 -8.01 -2.36
N LEU A 118 5.29 -7.21 -1.80
CA LEU A 118 4.07 -7.71 -1.15
C LEU A 118 3.17 -8.43 -2.16
N ALA A 119 2.93 -7.81 -3.33
CA ALA A 119 2.15 -8.42 -4.40
C ALA A 119 2.82 -9.68 -4.98
N HIS A 120 4.15 -9.71 -5.04
CA HIS A 120 4.92 -10.88 -5.46
C HIS A 120 4.77 -12.06 -4.50
N ASN A 121 4.50 -11.78 -3.23
CA ASN A 121 4.19 -12.75 -2.18
C ASN A 121 2.68 -12.94 -1.97
N ASP A 122 1.89 -12.77 -3.03
CA ASP A 122 0.44 -13.03 -3.09
C ASP A 122 -0.43 -12.16 -2.15
N LEU A 123 0.11 -11.05 -1.61
CA LEU A 123 -0.70 -10.09 -0.87
C LEU A 123 -1.42 -9.12 -1.81
N MET A 124 -2.64 -8.76 -1.44
CA MET A 124 -3.47 -7.83 -2.22
C MET A 124 -3.07 -6.38 -1.91
N VAL A 125 -2.55 -5.68 -2.90
CA VAL A 125 -2.00 -4.32 -2.75
C VAL A 125 -2.75 -3.32 -3.62
N THR A 126 -3.15 -2.20 -3.02
CA THR A 126 -3.67 -1.04 -3.74
C THR A 126 -2.77 0.18 -3.55
N ARG A 127 -2.79 1.10 -4.51
CA ARG A 127 -2.00 2.34 -4.50
C ARG A 127 -2.89 3.52 -4.77
N ASN A 128 -2.78 4.55 -3.95
CA ASN A 128 -3.60 5.75 -4.05
C ASN A 128 -2.71 6.99 -4.03
N TYR A 129 -3.03 7.98 -4.85
CA TYR A 129 -2.55 9.34 -4.77
C TYR A 129 -3.64 10.22 -4.16
N ASP A 130 -3.28 11.39 -3.66
CA ASP A 130 -4.19 12.34 -3.03
C ASP A 130 -5.03 11.70 -1.88
N ALA A 131 -4.45 10.70 -1.19
CA ALA A 131 -5.08 10.08 -0.04
C ALA A 131 -5.18 11.08 1.12
N THR A 132 -6.12 10.84 2.01
CA THR A 132 -6.35 11.66 3.20
C THR A 132 -6.00 10.90 4.47
N ILE A 133 -5.85 11.61 5.58
CA ILE A 133 -5.65 10.98 6.89
C ILE A 133 -6.84 10.07 7.28
N ASN A 134 -8.04 10.40 6.80
CA ASN A 134 -9.22 9.56 7.01
C ASN A 134 -9.13 8.23 6.23
N ASP A 135 -8.49 8.24 5.05
CA ASP A 135 -8.25 7.01 4.28
C ASP A 135 -7.28 6.09 5.01
N ILE A 136 -6.23 6.65 5.63
CA ILE A 136 -5.30 5.91 6.48
C ILE A 136 -6.05 5.33 7.69
N SER A 137 -6.81 6.15 8.41
CA SER A 137 -7.57 5.71 9.58
C SER A 137 -8.58 4.61 9.24
N ALA A 138 -9.28 4.74 8.10
CA ALA A 138 -10.21 3.72 7.63
C ALA A 138 -9.50 2.41 7.24
N ALA A 139 -8.32 2.49 6.62
CA ALA A 139 -7.53 1.31 6.28
C ALA A 139 -7.08 0.56 7.56
N LEU A 140 -6.54 1.29 8.54
CA LEU A 140 -6.10 0.72 9.81
C LEU A 140 -7.26 0.11 10.61
N ALA A 141 -8.46 0.72 10.56
CA ALA A 141 -9.65 0.19 11.22
C ALA A 141 -10.13 -1.15 10.63
N LEU A 142 -9.73 -1.47 9.40
CA LEU A 142 -9.96 -2.75 8.73
C LEU A 142 -8.73 -3.69 8.83
N ASP A 143 -7.81 -3.40 9.75
CA ASP A 143 -6.55 -4.12 9.96
C ASP A 143 -5.69 -4.27 8.67
N ASN A 144 -5.81 -3.29 7.76
CA ASN A 144 -4.95 -3.24 6.58
C ASN A 144 -3.61 -2.57 6.95
N ASP A 145 -2.51 -3.01 6.34
CA ASP A 145 -1.24 -2.32 6.48
C ASP A 145 -1.17 -1.13 5.53
N VAL A 146 -0.50 -0.07 5.97
CA VAL A 146 -0.38 1.17 5.20
C VAL A 146 1.08 1.60 5.14
N ILE A 147 1.65 1.68 3.93
CA ILE A 147 2.93 2.34 3.66
C ILE A 147 2.63 3.71 3.07
N VAL A 148 3.33 4.72 3.56
CA VAL A 148 3.31 6.06 2.96
C VAL A 148 4.73 6.49 2.60
N VAL A 149 4.83 7.46 1.69
CA VAL A 149 6.11 8.04 1.29
C VAL A 149 6.12 9.51 1.71
N VAL A 150 7.13 9.90 2.44
CA VAL A 150 7.23 11.20 3.10
C VAL A 150 8.60 11.85 2.82
N ASP A 151 8.65 13.15 2.98
CA ASP A 151 9.90 13.89 3.13
C ASP A 151 10.41 13.70 4.56
N LYS A 152 11.58 13.08 4.71
CA LYS A 152 12.14 12.72 6.01
C LYS A 152 12.54 13.96 6.81
N GLU A 153 13.07 14.97 6.16
CA GLU A 153 13.50 16.21 6.80
C GLU A 153 12.32 16.95 7.41
N LYS A 154 11.21 17.08 6.69
CA LYS A 154 9.97 17.67 7.18
C LYS A 154 9.34 16.84 8.29
N LEU A 155 9.35 15.50 8.14
CA LEU A 155 8.79 14.59 9.14
C LEU A 155 9.43 14.79 10.51
N TYR A 156 10.77 14.86 10.55
CA TYR A 156 11.56 14.96 11.78
C TYR A 156 12.09 16.36 12.09
N GLN A 157 11.67 17.37 11.30
CA GLN A 157 12.08 18.77 11.47
C GLN A 157 13.61 18.94 11.45
N LEU A 158 14.27 18.25 10.53
CA LEU A 158 15.71 18.32 10.30
C LEU A 158 16.06 19.51 9.39
N GLU A 159 17.34 19.79 9.22
CA GLU A 159 17.79 20.75 8.21
C GLU A 159 17.45 20.24 6.81
N ASP A 160 16.89 21.13 5.98
CA ASP A 160 16.43 20.82 4.63
C ASP A 160 17.62 20.43 3.74
N ASN A 161 17.49 19.29 3.05
CA ASN A 161 18.43 18.81 2.07
C ASN A 161 17.67 18.53 0.77
N GLU A 162 17.66 19.50 -0.13
CA GLU A 162 16.94 19.44 -1.42
C GLU A 162 17.23 18.16 -2.25
N ASP A 163 18.36 17.51 -2.02
CA ASP A 163 18.78 16.29 -2.71
C ASP A 163 18.39 15.00 -1.96
N ALA A 164 17.74 15.10 -0.79
CA ALA A 164 17.35 13.92 -0.02
C ALA A 164 16.24 13.14 -0.73
N PRO A 165 16.37 11.82 -0.88
CA PRO A 165 15.33 11.00 -1.49
C PRO A 165 14.12 10.90 -0.56
N ASN A 166 12.93 10.78 -1.13
CA ASN A 166 11.72 10.44 -0.41
C ASN A 166 11.92 9.18 0.45
N HIS A 167 11.24 9.14 1.60
CA HIS A 167 11.38 8.11 2.61
C HIS A 167 10.07 7.32 2.79
N ALA A 168 10.16 6.00 2.83
CA ALA A 168 9.01 5.13 3.07
C ALA A 168 8.93 4.74 4.55
N VAL A 169 7.72 4.80 5.12
CA VAL A 169 7.41 4.39 6.49
C VAL A 169 6.08 3.63 6.52
N VAL A 170 5.89 2.76 7.52
CA VAL A 170 4.59 2.09 7.75
C VAL A 170 3.81 2.87 8.82
N VAL A 171 2.55 3.20 8.53
CA VAL A 171 1.68 3.84 9.51
C VAL A 171 1.07 2.76 10.41
N ARG A 172 1.31 2.88 11.73
CA ARG A 172 0.83 1.97 12.76
C ARG A 172 -0.43 2.46 13.44
N GLY A 173 -0.63 3.77 13.52
CA GLY A 173 -1.79 4.35 14.18
C GLY A 173 -1.93 5.85 13.90
N VAL A 174 -3.16 6.34 13.95
CA VAL A 174 -3.51 7.76 13.85
C VAL A 174 -4.29 8.15 15.08
N GLN A 175 -3.83 9.20 15.76
CA GLN A 175 -4.47 9.82 16.92
C GLN A 175 -4.74 11.29 16.60
N ASP A 176 -5.54 11.98 17.42
CA ASP A 176 -5.98 13.36 17.16
C ASP A 176 -4.83 14.33 16.82
N GLU A 177 -3.69 14.22 17.51
CA GLU A 177 -2.56 15.14 17.34
C GLU A 177 -1.26 14.45 16.89
N SER A 178 -1.28 13.15 16.62
CA SER A 178 -0.06 12.39 16.33
C SER A 178 -0.31 11.16 15.47
N VAL A 179 0.76 10.72 14.80
CA VAL A 179 0.81 9.50 13.99
C VAL A 179 1.91 8.60 14.52
N SER A 180 1.58 7.33 14.76
CA SER A 180 2.55 6.30 15.12
C SER A 180 3.04 5.62 13.85
N LEU A 181 4.36 5.51 13.71
CA LEU A 181 5.02 5.01 12.51
C LEU A 181 6.02 3.91 12.87
N PHE A 182 6.19 2.95 11.97
CA PHE A 182 7.40 2.15 11.90
C PHE A 182 8.33 2.81 10.87
N ASP A 183 9.49 3.29 11.31
CA ASP A 183 10.55 3.82 10.45
C ASP A 183 11.77 2.88 10.49
N PRO A 184 12.02 2.12 9.41
CA PRO A 184 13.06 1.11 9.38
C PRO A 184 14.50 1.68 9.45
N THR A 185 14.67 3.00 9.37
CA THR A 185 15.99 3.65 9.33
C THR A 185 16.42 4.21 10.67
N LEU A 186 15.59 4.10 11.69
CA LEU A 186 15.89 4.57 13.04
C LEU A 186 16.29 3.40 13.94
N GLU A 187 17.05 3.68 15.01
CA GLU A 187 17.41 2.67 16.02
C GLU A 187 16.18 2.20 16.81
N ASP A 188 15.31 3.15 17.18
CA ASP A 188 13.96 2.88 17.66
C ASP A 188 13.03 3.01 16.46
N THR A 189 12.63 1.88 15.91
CA THR A 189 11.83 1.82 14.68
C THR A 189 10.39 2.26 14.89
N ASP A 190 9.87 2.20 16.11
CA ASP A 190 8.52 2.65 16.48
C ASP A 190 8.55 4.08 17.00
N VAL A 191 8.11 5.02 16.18
CA VAL A 191 8.17 6.45 16.48
C VAL A 191 6.80 7.09 16.44
N LYS A 192 6.63 8.15 17.23
CA LYS A 192 5.43 8.96 17.24
C LYS A 192 5.76 10.38 16.83
N VAL A 193 5.10 10.88 15.78
CA VAL A 193 5.32 12.21 15.23
C VAL A 193 4.07 13.08 15.33
N PRO A 194 4.19 14.41 15.39
CA PRO A 194 3.04 15.31 15.34
C PRO A 194 2.28 15.13 14.01
N LEU A 195 0.95 15.10 14.06
CA LEU A 195 0.09 14.99 12.87
C LEU A 195 0.40 16.10 11.84
N SER A 196 0.68 17.32 12.30
CA SER A 196 1.02 18.45 11.41
C SER A 196 2.30 18.21 10.61
N SER A 197 3.36 17.70 11.26
CA SER A 197 4.63 17.37 10.60
C SER A 197 4.45 16.22 9.62
N PHE A 198 3.68 15.20 10.01
CA PHE A 198 3.35 14.08 9.13
C PHE A 198 2.63 14.54 7.86
N LEU A 199 1.57 15.35 8.00
CA LEU A 199 0.80 15.85 6.87
C LEU A 199 1.62 16.73 5.93
N ASP A 200 2.53 17.54 6.47
CA ASP A 200 3.40 18.38 5.67
C ASP A 200 4.44 17.57 4.89
N ALA A 201 5.05 16.58 5.54
CA ALA A 201 5.99 15.65 4.92
C ALA A 201 5.34 14.74 3.86
N TRP A 202 4.09 14.33 4.08
CA TRP A 202 3.38 13.42 3.18
C TRP A 202 2.94 14.08 1.86
N LYS A 203 2.71 15.37 1.84
CA LYS A 203 2.35 16.14 0.63
C LYS A 203 3.39 16.04 -0.47
N GLU A 204 4.67 15.89 -0.14
CA GLU A 204 5.75 15.84 -1.12
C GLU A 204 5.64 14.64 -2.08
N SER A 205 4.99 13.57 -1.66
CA SER A 205 4.68 12.41 -2.49
C SER A 205 3.28 12.45 -3.12
N HIS A 206 2.60 13.61 -3.16
CA HIS A 206 1.18 13.72 -3.51
C HIS A 206 0.28 12.85 -2.63
N ASN A 207 0.57 12.82 -1.34
CA ASN A 207 -0.14 11.98 -0.37
C ASN A 207 -0.24 10.52 -0.84
N TYR A 208 0.88 9.98 -1.34
CA TYR A 208 0.93 8.62 -1.85
C TYR A 208 0.77 7.60 -0.72
N MET A 209 -0.11 6.64 -0.92
CA MET A 209 -0.42 5.58 0.03
C MET A 209 -0.46 4.22 -0.67
N VAL A 210 0.23 3.25 -0.11
CA VAL A 210 0.11 1.83 -0.44
C VAL A 210 -0.68 1.15 0.67
N ARG A 211 -1.75 0.45 0.32
CA ARG A 211 -2.60 -0.27 1.26
C ARG A 211 -2.53 -1.76 0.95
N VAL A 212 -2.31 -2.59 1.96
CA VAL A 212 -2.33 -4.05 1.89
C VAL A 212 -3.64 -4.54 2.47
N LEU A 213 -4.50 -5.09 1.63
CA LEU A 213 -5.84 -5.49 2.00
C LEU A 213 -5.83 -6.78 2.82
N GLN A 214 -6.77 -6.90 3.75
CA GLN A 214 -7.06 -8.16 4.45
C GLN A 214 -7.94 -9.07 3.58
N SER A 215 -8.87 -8.49 2.84
CA SER A 215 -9.86 -9.22 2.05
C SER A 215 -10.12 -8.52 0.71
N ILE A 216 -10.57 -9.29 -0.28
CA ILE A 216 -10.99 -8.75 -1.56
C ILE A 216 -12.24 -7.85 -1.44
N GLU A 217 -13.07 -8.07 -0.43
CA GLU A 217 -14.22 -7.22 -0.13
C GLU A 217 -13.82 -5.80 0.29
N ASP A 218 -12.59 -5.60 0.76
CA ASP A 218 -12.04 -4.28 1.11
C ASP A 218 -11.60 -3.48 -0.12
N TYR A 219 -11.63 -4.10 -1.31
CA TYR A 219 -11.21 -3.43 -2.53
C TYR A 219 -12.27 -2.45 -3.03
N GLU A 220 -11.92 -1.18 -3.05
CA GLU A 220 -12.67 -0.11 -3.70
C GLU A 220 -11.79 0.55 -4.77
N PRO A 221 -12.22 0.57 -6.04
CA PRO A 221 -11.49 1.28 -7.08
C PRO A 221 -11.49 2.78 -6.80
N ARG A 222 -10.30 3.39 -6.78
CA ARG A 222 -10.12 4.84 -6.55
C ARG A 222 -9.25 5.42 -7.67
N PRO A 223 -9.86 5.85 -8.78
CA PRO A 223 -9.14 6.56 -9.82
C PRO A 223 -8.58 7.88 -9.27
N ILE A 224 -7.41 8.26 -9.77
CA ILE A 224 -6.77 9.52 -9.38
C ILE A 224 -7.65 10.68 -9.85
N ASN A 225 -7.89 11.67 -8.98
CA ASN A 225 -8.58 12.89 -9.39
C ASN A 225 -7.67 13.71 -10.32
N LEU A 226 -8.16 13.98 -11.53
CA LEU A 226 -7.45 14.69 -12.58
C LEU A 226 -8.17 16.00 -12.99
N ASP A 227 -9.14 16.46 -12.18
CA ASP A 227 -9.96 17.65 -12.49
C ASP A 227 -9.14 18.95 -12.46
N ASP A 228 -8.08 18.98 -11.65
CA ASP A 228 -7.14 20.10 -11.52
C ASP A 228 -6.15 20.21 -12.68
N ILE A 229 -6.05 19.19 -13.55
CA ILE A 229 -5.11 19.14 -14.66
C ILE A 229 -5.74 19.69 -15.95
N SER A 230 -5.25 20.84 -16.38
CA SER A 230 -5.61 21.41 -17.67
C SER A 230 -4.67 20.95 -18.78
N LEU A 231 -5.25 20.62 -19.93
CA LEU A 231 -4.52 20.27 -21.14
C LEU A 231 -4.48 21.46 -22.10
N THR A 232 -3.35 21.62 -22.79
CA THR A 232 -3.22 22.56 -23.92
C THR A 232 -3.93 22.01 -25.15
N ASP A 233 -4.29 22.88 -26.10
CA ASP A 233 -4.98 22.47 -27.34
C ASP A 233 -4.23 21.36 -28.09
N ASP A 234 -2.90 21.43 -28.15
CA ASP A 234 -2.05 20.42 -28.78
C ASP A 234 -2.20 19.03 -28.15
N LEU A 235 -2.37 18.97 -26.83
CA LEU A 235 -2.57 17.71 -26.11
C LEU A 235 -4.01 17.21 -26.26
N TRP A 236 -4.98 18.11 -26.43
CA TRP A 236 -6.36 17.74 -26.76
C TRP A 236 -6.45 17.05 -28.13
N GLU A 237 -5.64 17.49 -29.11
CA GLU A 237 -5.58 16.85 -30.44
C GLU A 237 -5.15 15.40 -30.38
N LEU A 238 -4.32 15.01 -29.37
CA LEU A 238 -3.87 13.62 -29.22
C LEU A 238 -4.98 12.67 -28.80
N ARG A 239 -6.09 13.16 -28.23
CA ARG A 239 -7.18 12.35 -27.71
C ARG A 239 -7.69 11.31 -28.73
N GLU A 240 -8.04 11.77 -29.94
CA GLU A 240 -8.58 10.89 -30.98
C GLU A 240 -7.55 9.87 -31.45
N ALA A 241 -6.31 10.29 -31.65
CA ALA A 241 -5.25 9.40 -32.11
C ALA A 241 -4.92 8.30 -31.07
N ILE A 242 -4.92 8.64 -29.78
CA ILE A 242 -4.69 7.67 -28.71
C ILE A 242 -5.88 6.74 -28.57
N ALA A 243 -7.12 7.27 -28.64
CA ALA A 243 -8.34 6.49 -28.55
C ALA A 243 -8.45 5.46 -29.70
N GLU A 244 -8.21 5.89 -30.94
CA GLU A 244 -8.21 5.01 -32.11
C GLU A 244 -7.14 3.93 -32.00
N ASN A 245 -5.90 4.29 -31.60
CA ASN A 245 -4.84 3.32 -31.40
C ASN A 245 -5.16 2.31 -30.27
N ALA A 246 -5.78 2.76 -29.17
CA ALA A 246 -6.18 1.90 -28.08
C ALA A 246 -7.22 0.86 -28.55
N HIS A 247 -8.21 1.30 -29.33
CA HIS A 247 -9.17 0.40 -29.97
C HIS A 247 -8.49 -0.63 -30.88
N ASP A 248 -7.58 -0.21 -31.74
CA ASP A 248 -6.88 -1.10 -32.66
C ASP A 248 -6.00 -2.13 -31.93
N VAL A 249 -5.34 -1.74 -30.82
CA VAL A 249 -4.57 -2.66 -29.97
C VAL A 249 -5.52 -3.70 -29.34
N TRP A 250 -6.65 -3.26 -28.78
CA TRP A 250 -7.66 -4.17 -28.24
C TRP A 250 -8.22 -5.12 -29.30
N ALA A 251 -8.61 -4.59 -30.48
CA ALA A 251 -9.17 -5.38 -31.56
C ALA A 251 -8.17 -6.40 -32.10
N THR A 252 -6.89 -6.03 -32.18
CA THR A 252 -5.81 -6.95 -32.59
C THR A 252 -5.69 -8.11 -31.61
N ALA A 253 -5.59 -7.86 -30.30
CA ALA A 253 -5.52 -8.89 -29.29
C ALA A 253 -6.73 -9.84 -29.35
N ARG A 254 -7.95 -9.29 -29.50
CA ARG A 254 -9.16 -10.11 -29.63
C ARG A 254 -9.14 -11.00 -30.87
N LYS A 255 -8.68 -10.48 -32.02
CA LYS A 255 -8.54 -11.28 -33.24
C LYS A 255 -7.53 -12.40 -33.11
N GLU A 256 -6.39 -12.15 -32.43
CA GLU A 256 -5.38 -13.17 -32.14
C GLU A 256 -5.94 -14.30 -31.25
N GLU A 257 -6.81 -13.95 -30.29
CA GLU A 257 -7.55 -14.93 -29.46
C GLU A 257 -8.65 -15.67 -30.25
N GLY A 258 -8.91 -15.33 -31.51
CA GLY A 258 -9.89 -15.96 -32.40
C GLY A 258 -11.29 -15.34 -32.34
N TRP A 259 -11.43 -14.13 -31.78
CA TRP A 259 -12.69 -13.39 -31.82
C TRP A 259 -12.97 -12.83 -33.22
N THR A 260 -14.23 -12.76 -33.56
CA THR A 260 -14.71 -12.20 -34.82
C THR A 260 -15.88 -11.26 -34.60
N PHE A 261 -16.18 -10.41 -35.59
CA PHE A 261 -17.37 -9.56 -35.55
C PHE A 261 -18.66 -10.38 -35.39
N GLY A 262 -19.58 -9.88 -34.61
CA GLY A 262 -20.95 -10.35 -34.46
C GLY A 262 -21.84 -9.22 -33.97
N PRO A 263 -23.15 -9.19 -34.31
CA PRO A 263 -24.04 -8.07 -33.96
C PRO A 263 -24.27 -7.94 -32.45
N GLU A 264 -24.02 -9.00 -31.70
CA GLU A 264 -24.11 -9.05 -30.24
C GLU A 264 -22.88 -9.77 -29.66
N ARG A 265 -22.55 -9.48 -28.40
CA ARG A 265 -21.48 -10.16 -27.69
C ARG A 265 -21.87 -11.60 -27.37
N ASP A 266 -21.07 -12.54 -27.82
CA ASP A 266 -21.21 -13.97 -27.56
C ASP A 266 -19.84 -14.56 -27.19
N ASP A 267 -19.60 -14.72 -25.89
CA ASP A 267 -18.34 -15.24 -25.38
C ASP A 267 -18.10 -16.71 -25.77
N SER A 268 -19.16 -17.49 -25.90
CA SER A 268 -19.09 -18.92 -26.28
C SER A 268 -18.61 -19.11 -27.72
N ASN A 269 -19.03 -18.24 -28.63
CA ASN A 269 -18.67 -18.26 -30.05
C ASN A 269 -17.62 -17.19 -30.41
N LYS A 270 -17.08 -16.49 -29.42
CA LYS A 270 -16.08 -15.39 -29.57
C LYS A 270 -16.54 -14.35 -30.61
N LYS A 271 -17.76 -13.81 -30.39
CA LYS A 271 -18.32 -12.72 -31.21
C LYS A 271 -18.37 -11.42 -30.42
N HIS A 272 -17.97 -10.29 -31.04
CA HIS A 272 -18.04 -8.97 -30.43
C HIS A 272 -18.52 -7.92 -31.44
N PRO A 273 -19.48 -7.04 -31.07
CA PRO A 273 -20.01 -6.03 -31.98
C PRO A 273 -18.98 -4.93 -32.30
N ASP A 274 -18.03 -4.66 -31.39
CA ASP A 274 -17.06 -3.59 -31.56
C ASP A 274 -15.79 -4.03 -32.30
N LEU A 275 -15.71 -5.25 -32.82
CA LEU A 275 -14.64 -5.68 -33.73
C LEU A 275 -14.81 -5.09 -35.13
N VAL A 276 -14.93 -3.78 -35.21
CA VAL A 276 -15.10 -2.93 -36.40
C VAL A 276 -14.03 -1.82 -36.36
N PRO A 277 -13.78 -1.10 -37.48
CA PRO A 277 -12.93 0.07 -37.43
C PRO A 277 -13.41 1.12 -36.41
N TYR A 278 -12.53 1.82 -35.75
CA TYR A 278 -12.83 2.85 -34.76
C TYR A 278 -13.89 3.85 -35.25
N SER A 279 -13.78 4.30 -36.52
CA SER A 279 -14.75 5.21 -37.13
C SER A 279 -16.19 4.69 -37.14
N SER A 280 -16.37 3.35 -37.13
CA SER A 280 -17.67 2.68 -37.16
C SER A 280 -18.21 2.34 -35.76
N LEU A 281 -17.47 2.59 -34.70
CA LEU A 281 -17.95 2.42 -33.33
C LEU A 281 -19.09 3.39 -33.01
N PRO A 282 -20.04 3.00 -32.13
CA PRO A 282 -20.96 3.94 -31.49
C PRO A 282 -20.20 5.04 -30.73
N ASP A 283 -20.79 6.23 -30.65
CA ASP A 283 -20.15 7.34 -29.92
C ASP A 283 -19.93 7.02 -28.44
N SER A 284 -20.79 6.23 -27.82
CA SER A 284 -20.60 5.75 -26.43
C SER A 284 -19.31 4.96 -26.23
N GLU A 285 -18.99 4.07 -27.18
CA GLU A 285 -17.76 3.26 -27.13
C GLU A 285 -16.52 4.12 -27.40
N LYS A 286 -16.61 5.02 -28.40
CA LYS A 286 -15.54 6.00 -28.66
C LYS A 286 -15.27 6.90 -27.46
N GLU A 287 -16.32 7.31 -26.72
CA GLU A 287 -16.17 8.20 -25.58
C GLU A 287 -15.44 7.53 -24.42
N TYR A 288 -15.63 6.21 -24.24
CA TYR A 288 -14.86 5.43 -23.29
C TYR A 288 -13.36 5.46 -23.60
N ASP A 289 -12.98 5.17 -24.85
CA ASP A 289 -11.58 5.21 -25.29
C ASP A 289 -10.99 6.63 -25.19
N ARG A 290 -11.78 7.67 -25.52
CA ARG A 290 -11.42 9.08 -25.42
C ARG A 290 -11.16 9.50 -23.98
N LEU A 291 -12.01 9.06 -23.05
CA LEU A 291 -11.83 9.36 -21.62
C LEU A 291 -10.54 8.74 -21.11
N MET A 292 -10.28 7.48 -21.41
CA MET A 292 -9.04 6.79 -21.05
C MET A 292 -7.81 7.49 -21.64
N ALA A 293 -7.89 7.96 -22.87
CA ALA A 293 -6.83 8.73 -23.51
C ALA A 293 -6.51 10.04 -22.78
N LEU A 294 -7.56 10.82 -22.45
CA LEU A 294 -7.41 12.08 -21.73
C LEU A 294 -6.86 11.88 -20.33
N ASP A 295 -7.40 10.92 -19.59
CA ASP A 295 -6.95 10.62 -18.23
C ASP A 295 -5.50 10.15 -18.21
N THR A 296 -5.07 9.39 -19.22
CA THR A 296 -3.67 9.01 -19.36
C THR A 296 -2.76 10.23 -19.54
N ILE A 297 -3.11 11.17 -20.42
CA ILE A 297 -2.34 12.39 -20.67
C ILE A 297 -2.30 13.26 -19.41
N LYS A 298 -3.43 13.44 -18.73
CA LYS A 298 -3.54 14.20 -17.50
C LYS A 298 -2.72 13.58 -16.38
N LEU A 299 -2.77 12.24 -16.24
CA LEU A 299 -1.99 11.50 -15.24
C LEU A 299 -0.49 11.70 -15.44
N VAL A 300 0.01 11.59 -16.67
CA VAL A 300 1.41 11.85 -16.99
C VAL A 300 1.83 13.26 -16.51
N LYS A 301 0.99 14.28 -16.74
CA LYS A 301 1.25 15.66 -16.28
C LYS A 301 1.18 15.77 -14.75
N LYS A 302 0.19 15.15 -14.11
CA LYS A 302 0.03 15.16 -12.64
C LYS A 302 1.23 14.55 -11.93
N LEU A 303 1.84 13.53 -12.53
CA LEU A 303 3.05 12.88 -12.01
C LEU A 303 4.35 13.67 -12.30
N GLY A 304 4.26 14.91 -12.79
CA GLY A 304 5.41 15.80 -12.98
C GLY A 304 6.15 15.62 -14.30
N PHE A 305 5.63 14.80 -15.22
CA PHE A 305 6.24 14.65 -16.55
C PHE A 305 5.75 15.73 -17.50
N GLU A 306 6.64 16.18 -18.39
CA GLU A 306 6.31 17.08 -19.48
C GLU A 306 6.14 16.32 -20.80
N ILE A 307 5.08 16.66 -21.53
CA ILE A 307 4.86 16.14 -22.89
C ILE A 307 5.21 17.26 -23.85
N VAL A 308 6.26 17.06 -24.63
CA VAL A 308 6.78 18.05 -25.58
C VAL A 308 6.61 17.55 -27.02
N LYS A 309 5.95 18.37 -27.86
CA LYS A 309 5.84 18.10 -29.29
C LYS A 309 7.18 18.42 -29.96
N SER A 310 7.90 17.38 -30.39
CA SER A 310 9.11 17.60 -31.20
C SER A 310 8.72 17.84 -32.66
N PHE A 311 9.01 19.03 -33.16
CA PHE A 311 8.90 19.30 -34.59
C PHE A 311 10.03 18.55 -35.32
N LYS A 312 9.66 17.75 -36.34
CA LYS A 312 10.61 17.24 -37.32
C LYS A 312 10.80 18.25 -38.43
#